data_05feca5a08e6ec6b9999dfad7a65d14f
#
_entry.id   05feca5a08e6ec6b9999dfad7a65d14f
#
_cell.length_a   1.000
_cell.length_b   1.000
_cell.length_c   1.000
_cell.angle_alpha   90.00
_cell.angle_beta   90.00
_cell.angle_gamma   90.00
#
_symmetry.space_group_name_H-M   'P 1'
#
loop_
_entity.id
_entity.type
_entity.pdbx_description
1 polymer ?
#
loop_
_entity_poly.entity_id
_entity_poly.type
_entity_poly.pdbx_seq_one_letter_code
_entity_poly.pdbx_strand_id
1 'polypeptide(L)'
;MPNTAIMKGKDTVCASLAECYAVLDGTRFNLMQAINLEATMEKTKTEVPILGKPGKGNKATGWTGTGSATFHFNTSIFRKFMKIYKDTGEDFYFDIQITNEDPTSAVGSQTIILKDCNLDSIILAKFDADGEYLDEDMDFTFEDWEMPTEFTELEGMR
;
A
#
# COMPACT_ATOMS: atom_id res chain seq x y z
N MET A 1 34.89 6.28 -23.87
CA MET A 1 33.44 6.24 -23.93
C MET A 1 32.85 6.07 -22.54
N PRO A 2 32.01 6.95 -22.09
CA PRO A 2 31.31 6.71 -20.86
C PRO A 2 30.45 5.48 -21.01
N ASN A 3 30.56 4.54 -20.09
CA ASN A 3 29.76 3.34 -20.08
C ASN A 3 28.43 3.66 -19.39
N THR A 4 27.46 4.10 -20.17
CA THR A 4 26.14 4.45 -19.65
C THR A 4 25.22 3.23 -19.73
N ALA A 5 24.85 2.70 -18.59
CA ALA A 5 23.87 1.65 -18.51
C ALA A 5 22.47 2.22 -18.72
N ILE A 6 21.69 1.62 -19.58
CA ILE A 6 20.33 2.04 -19.91
C ILE A 6 19.38 0.90 -19.55
N MET A 7 18.35 1.23 -18.77
CA MET A 7 17.32 0.28 -18.40
C MET A 7 16.55 -0.19 -19.64
N LYS A 8 16.26 -1.49 -19.70
CA LYS A 8 15.45 -2.06 -20.77
C LYS A 8 13.97 -2.02 -20.38
N GLY A 9 13.10 -1.86 -21.38
CA GLY A 9 11.66 -1.84 -21.14
C GLY A 9 11.13 -3.12 -20.52
N LYS A 10 11.74 -4.26 -20.81
CA LYS A 10 11.35 -5.55 -20.21
C LYS A 10 11.57 -5.62 -18.70
N ASP A 11 12.43 -4.77 -18.14
CA ASP A 11 12.75 -4.75 -16.72
C ASP A 11 11.79 -3.87 -15.91
N THR A 12 10.80 -3.28 -16.53
CA THR A 12 9.70 -2.63 -15.83
C THR A 12 8.75 -3.69 -15.27
N VAL A 13 8.05 -3.35 -14.20
CA VAL A 13 7.07 -4.26 -13.57
C VAL A 13 5.69 -3.96 -14.15
N CYS A 14 5.03 -4.98 -14.66
CA CYS A 14 3.66 -4.85 -15.16
C CYS A 14 2.71 -4.51 -14.01
N ALA A 15 1.89 -3.48 -14.19
CA ALA A 15 1.05 -2.93 -13.13
C ALA A 15 0.00 -3.93 -12.59
N SER A 16 -0.44 -4.88 -13.42
CA SER A 16 -1.45 -5.87 -13.02
C SER A 16 -0.87 -7.14 -12.39
N LEU A 17 0.45 -7.31 -12.41
CA LEU A 17 1.09 -8.51 -11.86
C LEU A 17 1.40 -8.31 -10.37
N ALA A 18 0.37 -8.50 -9.55
CA ALA A 18 0.46 -8.38 -8.11
C ALA A 18 -0.48 -9.35 -7.41
N GLU A 19 -0.13 -9.68 -6.19
CA GLU A 19 -1.00 -10.44 -5.28
C GLU A 19 -1.22 -9.61 -4.02
N CYS A 20 -2.43 -9.65 -3.49
CA CYS A 20 -2.80 -8.92 -2.29
C CYS A 20 -3.57 -9.83 -1.35
N TYR A 21 -3.12 -9.90 -0.11
CA TYR A 21 -3.77 -10.67 0.94
C TYR A 21 -4.01 -9.77 2.15
N ALA A 22 -5.11 -10.02 2.85
CA ALA A 22 -5.38 -9.37 4.13
C ALA A 22 -5.56 -10.43 5.20
N VAL A 23 -5.08 -10.14 6.41
CA VAL A 23 -5.31 -10.98 7.59
C VAL A 23 -6.22 -10.22 8.54
N LEU A 24 -7.45 -10.71 8.68
CA LEU A 24 -8.48 -10.15 9.53
C LEU A 24 -8.91 -11.22 10.54
N ASP A 25 -8.82 -10.90 11.82
CA ASP A 25 -9.22 -11.78 12.92
C ASP A 25 -8.64 -13.20 12.78
N GLY A 26 -7.35 -13.28 12.45
CA GLY A 26 -6.64 -14.55 12.27
C GLY A 26 -6.94 -15.30 10.97
N THR A 27 -7.82 -14.79 10.13
CA THR A 27 -8.17 -15.40 8.85
C THR A 27 -7.50 -14.64 7.71
N ARG A 28 -6.82 -15.37 6.83
CA ARG A 28 -6.17 -14.80 5.65
C ARG A 28 -7.14 -14.80 4.47
N PHE A 29 -7.39 -13.64 3.91
CA PHE A 29 -8.24 -13.46 2.74
C PHE A 29 -7.37 -13.10 1.53
N ASN A 30 -7.61 -13.76 0.41
CA ASN A 30 -7.04 -13.36 -0.86
C ASN A 30 -7.91 -12.25 -1.45
N LEU A 31 -7.35 -11.04 -1.58
CA LEU A 31 -8.09 -9.89 -2.09
C LEU A 31 -8.08 -9.88 -3.63
N MET A 32 -8.62 -10.93 -4.22
CA MET A 32 -8.70 -11.07 -5.69
C MET A 32 -9.58 -10.02 -6.36
N GLN A 33 -10.43 -9.36 -5.58
CA GLN A 33 -11.30 -8.28 -6.05
C GLN A 33 -10.59 -6.91 -6.09
N ALA A 34 -9.33 -6.83 -5.70
CA ALA A 34 -8.58 -5.57 -5.70
C ALA A 34 -8.31 -5.10 -7.12
N ILE A 35 -8.56 -3.83 -7.38
CA ILE A 35 -8.27 -3.17 -8.66
C ILE A 35 -6.94 -2.44 -8.55
N ASN A 36 -6.76 -1.65 -7.49
CA ASN A 36 -5.51 -0.96 -7.22
C ASN A 36 -5.31 -0.78 -5.72
N LEU A 37 -4.08 -0.54 -5.34
CA LEU A 37 -3.71 -0.22 -3.97
C LEU A 37 -2.43 0.60 -4.00
N GLU A 38 -2.41 1.67 -3.21
CA GLU A 38 -1.24 2.50 -3.03
C GLU A 38 -1.07 2.82 -1.55
N ALA A 39 0.11 2.55 -1.01
CA ALA A 39 0.44 2.83 0.38
C ALA A 39 1.68 3.72 0.44
N THR A 40 1.63 4.73 1.29
CA THR A 40 2.65 5.76 1.37
C THR A 40 3.08 5.97 2.81
N MET A 41 4.39 6.04 3.03
CA MET A 41 4.99 6.45 4.28
C MET A 41 5.50 7.88 4.14
N GLU A 42 5.08 8.77 5.02
CA GLU A 42 5.47 10.17 4.99
C GLU A 42 6.15 10.56 6.29
N LYS A 43 7.35 11.15 6.17
CA LYS A 43 8.07 11.68 7.33
C LYS A 43 7.53 13.03 7.74
N THR A 44 7.42 13.25 9.04
CA THR A 44 7.21 14.56 9.61
C THR A 44 8.56 15.19 9.90
N LYS A 45 8.84 16.33 9.30
CA LYS A 45 10.12 17.02 9.45
C LYS A 45 9.95 18.37 10.13
N THR A 46 10.94 18.73 10.91
CA THR A 46 11.02 20.04 11.56
C THR A 46 12.30 20.75 11.09
N GLU A 47 12.21 22.03 10.74
CA GLU A 47 13.35 22.85 10.42
C GLU A 47 14.19 23.10 11.68
N VAL A 48 15.50 22.96 11.54
CA VAL A 48 16.44 23.12 12.66
C VAL A 48 17.46 24.21 12.28
N PRO A 49 17.55 25.32 13.05
CA PRO A 49 18.58 26.31 12.84
C PRO A 49 19.94 25.75 13.22
N ILE A 50 20.96 26.06 12.40
CA ILE A 50 22.33 25.57 12.60
C ILE A 50 23.27 26.75 12.66
N LEU A 51 24.06 26.80 13.72
CA LEU A 51 25.04 27.88 13.94
C LEU A 51 26.07 27.90 12.82
N GLY A 52 26.31 29.08 12.28
CA GLY A 52 27.29 29.29 11.21
C GLY A 52 26.80 28.94 9.82
N LYS A 53 25.52 28.54 9.67
CA LYS A 53 24.95 28.19 8.40
C LYS A 53 23.71 29.06 8.12
N PRO A 54 23.68 29.79 6.97
CA PRO A 54 22.53 30.64 6.66
C PRO A 54 21.23 29.83 6.37
N GLY A 55 21.35 28.62 5.83
CA GLY A 55 20.22 27.73 5.62
C GLY A 55 19.90 26.92 6.87
N LYS A 56 18.66 26.42 6.96
CA LYS A 56 18.22 25.55 8.05
C LYS A 56 18.34 24.09 7.65
N GLY A 57 18.65 23.23 8.62
CA GLY A 57 18.58 21.80 8.45
C GLY A 57 17.17 21.29 8.70
N ASN A 58 16.91 20.05 8.33
CA ASN A 58 15.63 19.39 8.56
C ASN A 58 15.83 18.12 9.39
N LYS A 59 15.03 17.94 10.40
CA LYS A 59 15.07 16.76 11.29
C LYS A 59 13.75 16.02 11.22
N ALA A 60 13.81 14.73 10.96
CA ALA A 60 12.62 13.89 11.02
C ALA A 60 12.23 13.65 12.49
N THR A 61 10.98 13.90 12.83
CA THR A 61 10.45 13.75 14.19
C THR A 61 9.47 12.59 14.32
N GLY A 62 9.08 11.99 13.20
CA GLY A 62 8.17 10.87 13.16
C GLY A 62 7.76 10.55 11.73
N TRP A 63 6.81 9.65 11.58
CA TRP A 63 6.26 9.30 10.28
C TRP A 63 4.81 8.86 10.41
N THR A 64 4.08 8.94 9.32
CA THR A 64 2.71 8.45 9.21
C THR A 64 2.58 7.55 8.00
N GLY A 65 1.79 6.51 8.13
CA GLY A 65 1.49 5.61 7.03
C GLY A 65 0.03 5.75 6.61
N THR A 66 -0.19 5.98 5.34
CA THR A 66 -1.54 6.07 4.76
C THR A 66 -1.60 5.25 3.49
N GLY A 67 -2.79 4.79 3.16
CA GLY A 67 -3.00 4.05 1.93
C GLY A 67 -4.40 4.24 1.40
N SER A 68 -4.55 3.96 0.12
CA SER A 68 -5.83 3.93 -0.56
C SER A 68 -5.90 2.71 -1.46
N ALA A 69 -7.09 2.18 -1.61
CA ALA A 69 -7.32 1.02 -2.46
C ALA A 69 -8.69 1.11 -3.10
N THR A 70 -8.80 0.54 -4.30
CA THR A 70 -10.08 0.39 -4.99
C THR A 70 -10.33 -1.10 -5.18
N PHE A 71 -11.50 -1.55 -4.79
CA PHE A 71 -11.93 -2.93 -4.91
C PHE A 71 -13.23 -3.00 -5.70
N HIS A 72 -13.47 -4.16 -6.33
CA HIS A 72 -14.80 -4.45 -6.84
C HIS A 72 -15.79 -4.55 -5.67
N PHE A 73 -16.98 -4.02 -5.88
CA PHE A 73 -18.04 -4.00 -4.86
C PHE A 73 -18.80 -5.35 -4.85
N ASN A 74 -18.11 -6.39 -4.41
CA ASN A 74 -18.62 -7.76 -4.44
C ASN A 74 -18.32 -8.58 -3.19
N THR A 75 -17.85 -7.94 -2.11
CA THR A 75 -17.60 -8.59 -0.83
C THR A 75 -18.06 -7.70 0.32
N SER A 76 -18.51 -8.32 1.40
CA SER A 76 -18.96 -7.62 2.60
C SER A 76 -17.99 -7.76 3.78
N ILE A 77 -16.78 -8.28 3.56
CA ILE A 77 -15.83 -8.59 4.63
C ILE A 77 -15.56 -7.36 5.50
N PHE A 78 -15.16 -6.24 4.88
CA PHE A 78 -14.84 -5.02 5.62
C PHE A 78 -16.09 -4.38 6.23
N ARG A 79 -17.24 -4.48 5.57
CA ARG A 79 -18.52 -3.97 6.11
C ARG A 79 -18.94 -4.71 7.36
N LYS A 80 -18.70 -6.02 7.44
CA LYS A 80 -18.98 -6.80 8.66
C LYS A 80 -18.17 -6.30 9.85
N PHE A 81 -16.88 -6.04 9.66
CA PHE A 81 -16.02 -5.54 10.73
C PHE A 81 -16.40 -4.12 11.15
N MET A 82 -16.74 -3.25 10.19
CA MET A 82 -17.24 -1.91 10.48
C MET A 82 -18.56 -1.93 11.26
N LYS A 83 -19.43 -2.89 10.98
CA LYS A 83 -20.66 -3.09 11.74
C LYS A 83 -20.37 -3.49 13.17
N ILE A 84 -19.40 -4.36 13.42
CA ILE A 84 -18.99 -4.74 14.76
C ILE A 84 -18.48 -3.52 15.53
N TYR A 85 -17.67 -2.68 14.90
CA TYR A 85 -17.22 -1.43 15.51
C TYR A 85 -18.38 -0.51 15.88
N LYS A 86 -19.32 -0.33 14.97
CA LYS A 86 -20.51 0.51 15.20
C LYS A 86 -21.36 0.01 16.38
N ASP A 87 -21.56 -1.30 16.46
CA ASP A 87 -22.47 -1.91 17.43
C ASP A 87 -21.83 -2.10 18.81
N THR A 88 -20.52 -2.39 18.85
CA THR A 88 -19.83 -2.73 20.11
C THR A 88 -18.80 -1.68 20.57
N GLY A 89 -18.37 -0.79 19.67
CA GLY A 89 -17.26 0.13 19.93
C GLY A 89 -15.88 -0.52 19.83
N GLU A 90 -15.81 -1.81 19.50
CA GLU A 90 -14.55 -2.53 19.33
C GLU A 90 -14.06 -2.36 17.90
N ASP A 91 -12.97 -1.61 17.71
CA ASP A 91 -12.36 -1.38 16.43
C ASP A 91 -11.54 -2.61 15.99
N PHE A 92 -11.21 -2.68 14.71
CA PHE A 92 -10.44 -3.78 14.16
C PHE A 92 -9.19 -3.27 13.44
N TYR A 93 -8.15 -4.06 13.55
CA TYR A 93 -6.88 -3.84 12.84
C TYR A 93 -6.57 -5.07 12.02
N PHE A 94 -5.92 -4.86 10.91
CA PHE A 94 -5.59 -5.96 9.99
C PHE A 94 -4.24 -5.70 9.33
N ASP A 95 -3.67 -6.76 8.78
CA ASP A 95 -2.43 -6.69 8.02
C ASP A 95 -2.73 -6.89 6.54
N ILE A 96 -2.02 -6.18 5.68
CA ILE A 96 -2.11 -6.34 4.23
C ILE A 96 -0.74 -6.74 3.70
N GLN A 97 -0.70 -7.82 2.95
CA GLN A 97 0.52 -8.27 2.25
C GLN A 97 0.34 -8.05 0.76
N ILE A 98 1.29 -7.33 0.17
CA ILE A 98 1.28 -7.02 -1.26
C ILE A 98 2.57 -7.56 -1.88
N THR A 99 2.46 -8.37 -2.92
CA THR A 99 3.61 -8.90 -3.67
C THR A 99 3.51 -8.46 -5.11
N ASN A 100 4.56 -7.81 -5.60
CA ASN A 100 4.71 -7.45 -7.01
C ASN A 100 5.78 -8.35 -7.63
N GLU A 101 5.45 -9.01 -8.71
CA GLU A 101 6.38 -9.89 -9.43
C GLU A 101 6.06 -9.92 -10.91
N ASP A 102 7.05 -9.59 -11.73
CA ASP A 102 6.96 -9.73 -13.18
C ASP A 102 8.04 -10.70 -13.66
N PRO A 103 7.65 -11.90 -14.13
CA PRO A 103 8.63 -12.90 -14.58
C PRO A 103 9.53 -12.45 -15.72
N THR A 104 9.10 -11.44 -16.49
CA THR A 104 9.89 -10.89 -17.60
C THR A 104 10.99 -9.95 -17.12
N SER A 105 10.79 -9.31 -15.95
CA SER A 105 11.74 -8.38 -15.38
C SER A 105 12.85 -9.11 -14.62
N ALA A 106 14.06 -8.58 -14.70
CA ALA A 106 15.21 -9.10 -13.95
C ALA A 106 15.19 -8.70 -12.46
N VAL A 107 14.25 -7.84 -12.04
CA VAL A 107 14.22 -7.36 -10.65
C VAL A 107 13.65 -8.37 -9.66
N GLY A 108 12.97 -9.42 -10.14
CA GLY A 108 12.37 -10.43 -9.27
C GLY A 108 11.08 -9.95 -8.63
N SER A 109 10.92 -10.21 -7.33
CA SER A 109 9.70 -9.86 -6.61
C SER A 109 9.98 -8.94 -5.43
N GLN A 110 8.95 -8.18 -5.03
CA GLN A 110 8.96 -7.39 -3.81
C GLN A 110 7.71 -7.67 -3.02
N THR A 111 7.87 -7.96 -1.73
CA THR A 111 6.75 -8.16 -0.81
C THR A 111 6.82 -7.11 0.30
N ILE A 112 5.71 -6.42 0.49
CA ILE A 112 5.52 -5.45 1.58
C ILE A 112 4.36 -5.95 2.44
N ILE A 113 4.58 -5.96 3.75
CA ILE A 113 3.53 -6.27 4.73
C ILE A 113 3.23 -4.98 5.49
N LEU A 114 2.02 -4.47 5.34
CA LEU A 114 1.52 -3.33 6.10
C LEU A 114 0.86 -3.86 7.36
N LYS A 115 1.30 -3.36 8.52
CA LYS A 115 0.83 -3.84 9.82
C LYS A 115 -0.08 -2.83 10.51
N ASP A 116 -1.03 -3.37 11.25
CA ASP A 116 -1.99 -2.58 12.02
C ASP A 116 -2.71 -1.55 11.16
N CYS A 117 -3.24 -2.03 10.02
CA CYS A 117 -4.05 -1.22 9.14
C CYS A 117 -5.42 -0.98 9.75
N ASN A 118 -5.91 0.24 9.61
CA ASN A 118 -7.22 0.64 10.09
C ASN A 118 -7.95 1.43 9.01
N LEU A 119 -9.19 1.08 8.74
CA LEU A 119 -10.00 1.78 7.75
C LEU A 119 -10.49 3.12 8.29
N ASP A 120 -10.38 4.17 7.48
CA ASP A 120 -10.92 5.49 7.79
C ASP A 120 -12.40 5.57 7.49
N SER A 121 -12.82 4.95 6.39
CA SER A 121 -14.21 5.00 5.92
C SER A 121 -14.52 3.81 5.03
N ILE A 122 -15.81 3.55 4.83
CA ILE A 122 -16.27 2.51 3.93
C ILE A 122 -17.58 2.92 3.28
N ILE A 123 -17.77 2.54 2.02
CA ILE A 123 -19.03 2.71 1.32
C ILE A 123 -19.99 1.61 1.80
N LEU A 124 -21.12 2.00 2.36
CA LEU A 124 -22.08 1.05 2.90
C LEU A 124 -22.98 0.46 1.83
N ALA A 125 -23.47 1.32 0.93
CA ALA A 125 -24.38 0.92 -0.13
C ALA A 125 -24.14 1.76 -1.37
N LYS A 126 -24.22 1.13 -2.52
CA LYS A 126 -23.96 1.80 -3.79
C LYS A 126 -24.72 1.10 -4.90
N PHE A 127 -25.32 1.87 -5.78
CA PHE A 127 -25.85 1.38 -7.06
C PHE A 127 -25.74 2.47 -8.11
N ASP A 128 -25.59 2.08 -9.35
CA ASP A 128 -25.54 2.99 -10.49
C ASP A 128 -26.14 2.27 -11.69
N ALA A 129 -27.36 2.66 -12.05
CA ALA A 129 -28.10 2.03 -13.15
C ALA A 129 -27.46 2.24 -14.52
N ASP A 130 -26.69 3.33 -14.68
CA ASP A 130 -26.00 3.67 -15.93
C ASP A 130 -24.56 3.16 -15.96
N GLY A 131 -24.07 2.61 -14.86
CA GLY A 131 -22.70 2.08 -14.75
C GLY A 131 -22.56 0.67 -15.30
N GLU A 132 -21.36 0.27 -15.61
CA GLU A 132 -21.06 -1.08 -16.13
C GLU A 132 -20.84 -2.08 -14.99
N TYR A 133 -20.15 -1.67 -13.93
CA TYR A 133 -19.92 -2.47 -12.72
C TYR A 133 -19.74 -1.54 -11.51
N LEU A 134 -19.80 -2.12 -10.32
CA LEU A 134 -19.60 -1.37 -9.08
C LEU A 134 -18.20 -1.60 -8.54
N ASP A 135 -17.60 -0.51 -8.07
CA ASP A 135 -16.35 -0.54 -7.33
C ASP A 135 -16.50 0.25 -6.03
N GLU A 136 -15.52 0.13 -5.15
CA GLU A 136 -15.48 0.89 -3.90
C GLU A 136 -14.06 1.34 -3.59
N ASP A 137 -13.94 2.59 -3.12
CA ASP A 137 -12.68 3.16 -2.67
C ASP A 137 -12.60 3.06 -1.16
N MET A 138 -11.41 2.72 -0.66
CA MET A 138 -11.14 2.66 0.77
C MET A 138 -9.86 3.42 1.07
N ASP A 139 -9.90 4.25 2.12
CA ASP A 139 -8.71 4.87 2.67
C ASP A 139 -8.40 4.23 4.02
N PHE A 140 -7.15 4.02 4.28
CA PHE A 140 -6.70 3.39 5.52
C PHE A 140 -5.39 3.99 5.99
N THR A 141 -5.09 3.75 7.27
CA THR A 141 -3.80 4.07 7.88
C THR A 141 -3.11 2.79 8.29
N PHE A 142 -1.80 2.80 8.38
CA PHE A 142 -1.04 1.69 8.93
C PHE A 142 0.01 2.23 9.91
N GLU A 143 0.36 1.41 10.90
CA GLU A 143 1.26 1.83 11.97
C GLU A 143 2.69 1.33 11.78
N ASP A 144 2.87 0.24 11.03
CA ASP A 144 4.18 -0.35 10.76
C ASP A 144 4.17 -1.08 9.42
N TRP A 145 5.35 -1.41 8.92
CA TRP A 145 5.49 -2.17 7.69
C TRP A 145 6.81 -2.92 7.67
N GLU A 146 6.84 -4.01 6.92
CA GLU A 146 8.01 -4.84 6.70
C GLU A 146 8.20 -5.12 5.22
N MET A 147 9.44 -5.34 4.81
CA MET A 147 9.79 -5.73 3.45
C MET A 147 10.61 -7.02 3.49
N PRO A 148 9.96 -8.20 3.64
CA PRO A 148 10.67 -9.46 3.73
C PRO A 148 11.37 -9.86 2.43
N THR A 149 10.88 -9.37 1.29
CA THR A 149 11.48 -9.62 -0.03
C THR A 149 11.59 -8.30 -0.76
N GLU A 150 12.73 -8.01 -1.35
CA GLU A 150 12.97 -6.77 -2.08
C GLU A 150 13.34 -7.04 -3.54
N PHE A 151 13.11 -6.07 -4.41
CA PHE A 151 13.57 -6.15 -5.78
C PHE A 151 15.10 -6.22 -5.82
N THR A 152 15.61 -7.01 -6.77
CA THR A 152 17.04 -7.09 -7.05
C THR A 152 17.45 -5.88 -7.90
N GLU A 153 18.58 -5.28 -7.57
CA GLU A 153 19.12 -4.18 -8.37
C GLU A 153 19.42 -4.65 -9.79
N LEU A 154 19.09 -3.80 -10.76
CA LEU A 154 19.41 -4.06 -12.15
C LEU A 154 20.92 -3.92 -12.37
N GLU A 155 21.44 -4.70 -13.31
CA GLU A 155 22.83 -4.59 -13.73
C GLU A 155 23.12 -3.18 -14.24
N GLY A 156 24.18 -2.57 -13.75
CA GLY A 156 24.57 -1.22 -14.14
C GLY A 156 24.07 -0.12 -13.23
N MET A 157 23.30 -0.45 -12.17
CA MET A 157 22.89 0.54 -11.17
C MET A 157 24.05 0.99 -10.27
N ARG A 158 25.08 0.14 -10.14
CA ARG A 158 26.31 0.44 -9.38
C ARG A 158 27.51 0.37 -10.27
#